data_59f2bf8900d3bda78bf9e99e5ebfbbf5
#
_entry.id   59f2bf8900d3bda78bf9e99e5ebfbbf5
#
_cell.length_a   1.000
_cell.length_b   1.000
_cell.length_c   1.000
_cell.angle_alpha   90.00
_cell.angle_beta   90.00
_cell.angle_gamma   90.00
#
_symmetry.space_group_name_H-M   'P 1'
#
loop_
_entity.id
_entity.type
_entity.pdbx_description
1 polymer ?
#
loop_
_entity_poly.entity_id
_entity_poly.type
_entity_poly.pdbx_seq_one_letter_code
_entity_poly.pdbx_strand_id
1 'polypeptide(L)'
;MKDINSVTVIGAGLMGSGIVQVAAQANCKVTMVDTSDAALGNGEKLISTSLKRVARKKFDGDEQQQKAFIDKVLANITLSKSAEQAVSEADLVVEAIVENIDVKRTLFTNLDKVAPEHSIFCSNTSSLPISDIAAATSAARQEKFAGLHFFNPVPAMKLVEIVRTNAVSDDVFQSLQDFTTKVGKTPVSCKDTPGFIVNRLLVPYMFEAFRVLDRKEASIKDIDTAMKLGAGMPMGPFELADFVGLDTMKFIVDGWAKEGKIEPALVQPSKSLDDLVSEGHLGRKSGKGFYDYKK
;
A
#
# COMPACT_ATOMS: atom_id res chain seq x y z
N MET A 1 11.24 4.14 22.92
CA MET A 1 11.77 3.06 22.04
C MET A 1 12.98 3.56 21.22
N LYS A 2 13.73 2.63 20.61
CA LYS A 2 14.88 2.96 19.75
C LYS A 2 14.41 3.57 18.43
N ASP A 3 15.16 4.54 17.89
CA ASP A 3 14.90 5.09 16.55
C ASP A 3 14.99 3.99 15.49
N ILE A 4 14.06 4.00 14.53
CA ILE A 4 14.07 3.07 13.40
C ILE A 4 15.12 3.54 12.38
N ASN A 5 16.21 2.78 12.25
CA ASN A 5 17.32 3.06 11.34
C ASN A 5 17.63 1.89 10.39
N SER A 6 17.27 0.65 10.77
CA SER A 6 17.40 -0.55 9.94
C SER A 6 16.02 -1.06 9.57
N VAL A 7 15.72 -1.12 8.27
CA VAL A 7 14.41 -1.50 7.75
C VAL A 7 14.55 -2.67 6.79
N THR A 8 13.80 -3.72 7.01
CA THR A 8 13.67 -4.81 6.03
C THR A 8 12.32 -4.72 5.36
N VAL A 9 12.30 -4.65 4.03
CA VAL A 9 11.07 -4.65 3.22
C VAL A 9 10.98 -5.96 2.46
N ILE A 10 9.92 -6.72 2.69
CA ILE A 10 9.70 -8.03 2.08
C ILE A 10 8.69 -7.91 0.96
N GLY A 11 9.13 -8.18 -0.25
CA GLY A 11 8.43 -7.95 -1.51
C GLY A 11 9.10 -6.83 -2.32
N ALA A 12 9.65 -7.16 -3.49
CA ALA A 12 10.30 -6.23 -4.42
C ALA A 12 9.34 -5.72 -5.52
N GLY A 13 8.03 -5.87 -5.31
CA GLY A 13 7.00 -5.33 -6.20
C GLY A 13 6.90 -3.81 -6.15
N LEU A 14 5.86 -3.26 -6.80
CA LEU A 14 5.63 -1.82 -6.91
C LEU A 14 5.59 -1.11 -5.56
N MET A 15 4.84 -1.67 -4.59
CA MET A 15 4.72 -1.09 -3.25
C MET A 15 6.02 -1.22 -2.46
N GLY A 16 6.59 -2.45 -2.38
CA GLY A 16 7.81 -2.68 -1.63
C GLY A 16 8.99 -1.85 -2.13
N SER A 17 9.21 -1.78 -3.45
CA SER A 17 10.24 -0.92 -4.05
C SER A 17 10.06 0.56 -3.69
N GLY A 18 8.81 1.03 -3.67
CA GLY A 18 8.50 2.40 -3.26
C GLY A 18 8.79 2.66 -1.78
N ILE A 19 8.48 1.69 -0.89
CA ILE A 19 8.77 1.77 0.55
C ILE A 19 10.28 1.76 0.79
N VAL A 20 11.01 0.84 0.13
CA VAL A 20 12.49 0.80 0.12
C VAL A 20 13.07 2.17 -0.25
N GLN A 21 12.58 2.76 -1.35
CA GLN A 21 13.07 4.04 -1.83
C GLN A 21 12.90 5.14 -0.77
N VAL A 22 11.70 5.31 -0.20
CA VAL A 22 11.46 6.43 0.73
C VAL A 22 12.21 6.24 2.07
N ALA A 23 12.37 5.01 2.54
CA ALA A 23 13.17 4.69 3.71
C ALA A 23 14.66 4.96 3.48
N ALA A 24 15.21 4.55 2.33
CA ALA A 24 16.61 4.81 1.95
C ALA A 24 16.88 6.31 1.74
N GLN A 25 15.93 7.06 1.17
CA GLN A 25 16.02 8.53 1.07
C GLN A 25 16.07 9.23 2.43
N ALA A 26 15.45 8.64 3.45
CA ALA A 26 15.49 9.11 4.84
C ALA A 26 16.74 8.64 5.61
N ASN A 27 17.76 8.14 4.91
CA ASN A 27 19.01 7.59 5.43
C ASN A 27 18.85 6.38 6.34
N CYS A 28 17.77 5.60 6.22
CA CYS A 28 17.70 4.27 6.82
C CYS A 28 18.57 3.30 6.00
N LYS A 29 19.19 2.33 6.67
CA LYS A 29 19.73 1.13 6.01
C LYS A 29 18.55 0.23 5.66
N VAL A 30 18.41 -0.13 4.40
CA VAL A 30 17.24 -0.88 3.93
C VAL A 30 17.66 -2.15 3.24
N THR A 31 17.11 -3.28 3.68
CA THR A 31 17.24 -4.55 2.96
C THR A 31 15.94 -4.83 2.21
N MET A 32 16.02 -4.88 0.88
CA MET A 32 14.91 -5.31 0.01
C MET A 32 14.98 -6.81 -0.18
N VAL A 33 13.90 -7.51 0.13
CA VAL A 33 13.82 -8.97 0.07
C VAL A 33 12.81 -9.42 -0.96
N ASP A 34 13.20 -10.38 -1.78
CA ASP A 34 12.27 -11.16 -2.62
C ASP A 34 12.89 -12.53 -2.91
N THR A 35 12.08 -13.54 -3.18
CA THR A 35 12.56 -14.91 -3.48
C THR A 35 13.19 -15.04 -4.86
N SER A 36 12.94 -14.11 -5.76
CA SER A 36 13.34 -14.13 -7.18
C SER A 36 14.37 -13.04 -7.49
N ASP A 37 15.50 -13.41 -8.10
CA ASP A 37 16.47 -12.46 -8.63
C ASP A 37 15.84 -11.53 -9.67
N ALA A 38 14.90 -12.04 -10.48
CA ALA A 38 14.17 -11.24 -11.45
C ALA A 38 13.28 -10.16 -10.77
N ALA A 39 12.62 -10.49 -9.65
CA ALA A 39 11.83 -9.54 -8.89
C ALA A 39 12.73 -8.47 -8.23
N LEU A 40 13.84 -8.87 -7.62
CA LEU A 40 14.84 -7.96 -7.06
C LEU A 40 15.39 -6.99 -8.12
N GLY A 41 15.81 -7.51 -9.27
CA GLY A 41 16.32 -6.68 -10.37
C GLY A 41 15.26 -5.73 -10.96
N ASN A 42 13.98 -6.15 -10.99
CA ASN A 42 12.88 -5.27 -11.38
C ASN A 42 12.64 -4.18 -10.32
N GLY A 43 12.70 -4.53 -9.05
CA GLY A 43 12.61 -3.58 -7.93
C GLY A 43 13.69 -2.49 -8.00
N GLU A 44 14.94 -2.88 -8.25
CA GLU A 44 16.04 -1.92 -8.45
C GLU A 44 15.78 -0.96 -9.63
N LYS A 45 15.26 -1.48 -10.75
CA LYS A 45 14.90 -0.65 -11.92
C LYS A 45 13.78 0.33 -11.58
N LEU A 46 12.76 -0.10 -10.84
CA LEU A 46 11.67 0.78 -10.38
C LEU A 46 12.22 1.91 -9.51
N ILE A 47 13.06 1.58 -8.52
CA ILE A 47 13.69 2.55 -7.61
C ILE A 47 14.57 3.52 -8.42
N SER A 48 15.49 3.02 -9.24
CA SER A 48 16.39 3.85 -10.04
C SER A 48 15.65 4.81 -10.97
N THR A 49 14.60 4.32 -11.66
CA THR A 49 13.77 5.13 -12.55
C THR A 49 13.02 6.22 -11.77
N SER A 50 12.50 5.89 -10.60
CA SER A 50 11.81 6.84 -9.73
C SER A 50 12.77 7.88 -9.16
N LEU A 51 13.96 7.47 -8.67
CA LEU A 51 14.99 8.37 -8.16
C LEU A 51 15.46 9.38 -9.21
N LYS A 52 15.63 8.96 -10.47
CA LYS A 52 15.98 9.88 -11.56
C LYS A 52 14.92 10.99 -11.74
N ARG A 53 13.64 10.65 -11.63
CA ARG A 53 12.54 11.64 -11.69
C ARG A 53 12.56 12.59 -10.49
N VAL A 54 12.77 12.06 -9.29
CA VAL A 54 12.87 12.86 -8.07
C VAL A 54 14.09 13.79 -8.12
N ALA A 55 15.25 13.28 -8.53
CA ALA A 55 16.50 14.04 -8.62
C ALA A 55 16.39 15.19 -9.61
N ARG A 56 15.82 14.95 -10.81
CA ARG A 56 15.57 16.01 -11.81
C ARG A 56 14.69 17.11 -11.26
N LYS A 57 13.61 16.77 -10.54
CA LYS A 57 12.72 17.78 -9.94
C LYS A 57 13.39 18.57 -8.81
N LYS A 58 14.29 17.91 -8.04
CA LYS A 58 14.93 18.50 -6.87
C LYS A 58 16.15 19.34 -7.21
N PHE A 59 16.92 18.95 -8.24
CA PHE A 59 18.19 19.54 -8.65
C PHE A 59 18.15 19.87 -10.15
N ASP A 60 17.21 20.73 -10.52
CA ASP A 60 16.98 21.10 -11.93
C ASP A 60 18.25 21.65 -12.58
N GLY A 61 18.68 21.02 -13.68
CA GLY A 61 19.87 21.39 -14.44
C GLY A 61 21.22 20.99 -13.82
N ASP A 62 21.28 20.47 -12.58
CA ASP A 62 22.52 20.06 -11.93
C ASP A 62 22.70 18.53 -11.93
N GLU A 63 23.31 18.01 -13.00
CA GLU A 63 23.54 16.56 -13.18
C GLU A 63 24.45 15.96 -12.10
N GLN A 64 25.42 16.74 -11.58
CA GLN A 64 26.33 16.28 -10.55
C GLN A 64 25.60 16.04 -9.22
N GLN A 65 24.77 16.99 -8.80
CA GLN A 65 23.94 16.83 -7.61
C GLN A 65 22.88 15.73 -7.78
N GLN A 66 22.27 15.61 -8.96
CA GLN A 66 21.35 14.52 -9.28
C GLN A 66 22.01 13.16 -9.08
N LYS A 67 23.20 12.96 -9.66
CA LYS A 67 23.97 11.73 -9.53
C LYS A 67 24.35 11.43 -8.10
N ALA A 68 24.93 12.41 -7.40
CA ALA A 68 25.32 12.26 -6.00
C ALA A 68 24.16 11.88 -5.08
N PHE A 69 22.97 12.46 -5.32
CA PHE A 69 21.75 12.12 -4.60
C PHE A 69 21.33 10.67 -4.85
N ILE A 70 21.31 10.23 -6.12
CA ILE A 70 20.93 8.87 -6.50
C ILE A 70 21.90 7.86 -5.89
N ASP A 71 23.21 8.09 -6.05
CA ASP A 71 24.27 7.19 -5.56
C ASP A 71 24.19 7.05 -4.02
N LYS A 72 23.95 8.17 -3.31
CA LYS A 72 23.77 8.17 -1.85
C LYS A 72 22.57 7.33 -1.42
N VAL A 73 21.44 7.43 -2.10
CA VAL A 73 20.24 6.65 -1.75
C VAL A 73 20.44 5.17 -2.03
N LEU A 74 21.01 4.84 -3.20
CA LEU A 74 21.27 3.44 -3.59
C LEU A 74 22.27 2.76 -2.65
N ALA A 75 23.25 3.48 -2.13
CA ALA A 75 24.22 2.97 -1.15
C ALA A 75 23.59 2.53 0.19
N ASN A 76 22.37 2.97 0.48
CA ASN A 76 21.60 2.55 1.64
C ASN A 76 20.76 1.27 1.42
N ILE A 77 20.77 0.71 0.20
CA ILE A 77 19.92 -0.43 -0.17
C ILE A 77 20.77 -1.68 -0.35
N THR A 78 20.38 -2.74 0.32
CA THR A 78 20.94 -4.10 0.16
C THR A 78 19.84 -5.02 -0.37
N LEU A 79 20.19 -5.99 -1.21
CA LEU A 79 19.28 -7.01 -1.71
C LEU A 79 19.50 -8.34 -1.00
N SER A 80 18.44 -9.08 -0.72
CA SER A 80 18.50 -10.41 -0.12
C SER A 80 17.42 -11.32 -0.68
N LYS A 81 17.72 -12.61 -0.77
CA LYS A 81 16.73 -13.66 -1.09
C LYS A 81 16.23 -14.38 0.16
N SER A 82 16.84 -14.17 1.30
CA SER A 82 16.42 -14.75 2.58
C SER A 82 15.83 -13.68 3.48
N ALA A 83 14.55 -13.82 3.77
CA ALA A 83 13.85 -12.94 4.70
C ALA A 83 14.38 -13.13 6.14
N GLU A 84 14.67 -14.38 6.53
CA GLU A 84 15.16 -14.70 7.86
C GLU A 84 16.53 -14.05 8.14
N GLN A 85 17.44 -14.08 7.16
CA GLN A 85 18.72 -13.41 7.30
C GLN A 85 18.57 -11.88 7.34
N ALA A 86 17.69 -11.36 6.50
CA ALA A 86 17.48 -9.91 6.37
C ALA A 86 16.86 -9.26 7.61
N VAL A 87 16.08 -10.00 8.40
CA VAL A 87 15.43 -9.45 9.60
C VAL A 87 16.28 -9.53 10.85
N SER A 88 17.43 -10.22 10.82
CA SER A 88 18.26 -10.49 12.00
C SER A 88 18.78 -9.22 12.72
N GLU A 89 18.82 -8.09 12.04
CA GLU A 89 19.24 -6.78 12.60
C GLU A 89 18.20 -5.67 12.34
N ALA A 90 16.98 -6.03 11.95
CA ALA A 90 15.97 -5.05 11.58
C ALA A 90 15.33 -4.40 12.81
N ASP A 91 15.23 -3.08 12.81
CA ASP A 91 14.37 -2.34 13.76
C ASP A 91 12.91 -2.42 13.31
N LEU A 92 12.67 -2.40 11.98
CA LEU A 92 11.34 -2.45 11.37
C LEU A 92 11.33 -3.43 10.20
N VAL A 93 10.32 -4.29 10.17
CA VAL A 93 10.03 -5.19 9.06
C VAL A 93 8.71 -4.77 8.42
N VAL A 94 8.71 -4.45 7.13
CA VAL A 94 7.51 -4.09 6.38
C VAL A 94 7.26 -5.14 5.31
N GLU A 95 6.13 -5.83 5.39
CA GLU A 95 5.70 -6.81 4.42
C GLU A 95 4.85 -6.14 3.32
N ALA A 96 5.16 -6.41 2.06
CA ALA A 96 4.47 -5.94 0.87
C ALA A 96 4.41 -7.03 -0.23
N ILE A 97 4.07 -8.27 0.18
CA ILE A 97 3.94 -9.43 -0.72
C ILE A 97 2.49 -9.59 -1.24
N VAL A 98 2.21 -10.73 -1.87
CA VAL A 98 0.86 -11.05 -2.38
C VAL A 98 -0.21 -11.00 -1.28
N GLU A 99 -1.42 -10.58 -1.65
CA GLU A 99 -2.54 -10.38 -0.73
C GLU A 99 -3.23 -11.72 -0.41
N ASN A 100 -2.54 -12.55 0.36
CA ASN A 100 -3.00 -13.87 0.80
C ASN A 100 -2.68 -14.05 2.28
N ILE A 101 -3.71 -14.29 3.10
CA ILE A 101 -3.59 -14.36 4.56
C ILE A 101 -2.66 -15.49 5.02
N ASP A 102 -2.74 -16.66 4.41
CA ASP A 102 -1.98 -17.84 4.82
C ASP A 102 -0.50 -17.68 4.49
N VAL A 103 -0.19 -17.06 3.33
CA VAL A 103 1.19 -16.74 2.93
C VAL A 103 1.79 -15.74 3.92
N LYS A 104 1.05 -14.68 4.28
CA LYS A 104 1.51 -13.68 5.23
C LYS A 104 1.69 -14.27 6.64
N ARG A 105 0.76 -15.08 7.11
CA ARG A 105 0.86 -15.78 8.41
C ARG A 105 2.10 -16.69 8.45
N THR A 106 2.31 -17.49 7.42
CA THR A 106 3.49 -18.37 7.32
C THR A 106 4.78 -17.58 7.37
N LEU A 107 4.86 -16.47 6.61
CA LEU A 107 6.00 -15.57 6.61
C LEU A 107 6.27 -15.06 8.03
N PHE A 108 5.31 -14.41 8.66
CA PHE A 108 5.50 -13.79 9.96
C PHE A 108 5.77 -14.80 11.09
N THR A 109 5.19 -16.01 11.02
CA THR A 109 5.52 -17.10 11.94
C THR A 109 7.01 -17.49 11.88
N ASN A 110 7.59 -17.49 10.68
CA ASN A 110 9.00 -17.81 10.50
C ASN A 110 9.90 -16.65 10.95
N LEU A 111 9.54 -15.43 10.61
CA LEU A 111 10.31 -14.25 10.99
C LEU A 111 10.33 -14.01 12.51
N ASP A 112 9.24 -14.30 13.22
CA ASP A 112 9.15 -14.11 14.67
C ASP A 112 10.16 -14.97 15.45
N LYS A 113 10.59 -16.09 14.87
CA LYS A 113 11.59 -17.00 15.49
C LYS A 113 13.02 -16.45 15.44
N VAL A 114 13.32 -15.54 14.49
CA VAL A 114 14.69 -15.12 14.19
C VAL A 114 14.91 -13.62 14.29
N ALA A 115 13.84 -12.82 14.21
CA ALA A 115 13.93 -11.39 14.34
C ALA A 115 14.23 -10.95 15.80
N PRO A 116 15.02 -9.89 16.02
CA PRO A 116 15.25 -9.33 17.34
C PRO A 116 13.95 -9.02 18.08
N GLU A 117 13.97 -9.17 19.41
CA GLU A 117 12.77 -8.88 20.23
C GLU A 117 12.24 -7.45 20.06
N HIS A 118 13.15 -6.49 19.81
CA HIS A 118 12.78 -5.08 19.63
C HIS A 118 12.16 -4.77 18.26
N SER A 119 12.30 -5.66 17.27
CA SER A 119 11.81 -5.42 15.91
C SER A 119 10.30 -5.21 15.89
N ILE A 120 9.88 -4.17 15.18
CA ILE A 120 8.47 -3.92 14.89
C ILE A 120 8.12 -4.60 13.58
N PHE A 121 7.00 -5.33 13.54
CA PHE A 121 6.48 -5.93 12.32
C PHE A 121 5.30 -5.13 11.79
N CYS A 122 5.29 -4.91 10.48
CA CYS A 122 4.19 -4.21 9.81
C CYS A 122 3.79 -4.93 8.53
N SER A 123 2.49 -4.97 8.25
CA SER A 123 1.97 -5.34 6.94
C SER A 123 1.48 -4.11 6.18
N ASN A 124 1.79 -4.03 4.88
CA ASN A 124 1.27 -3.01 3.97
C ASN A 124 -0.04 -3.46 3.28
N THR A 125 -0.73 -4.45 3.82
CA THR A 125 -2.03 -4.89 3.30
C THR A 125 -3.01 -3.74 3.21
N SER A 126 -3.89 -3.78 2.22
CA SER A 126 -4.99 -2.81 2.03
C SER A 126 -6.35 -3.36 2.46
N SER A 127 -6.45 -4.68 2.71
CA SER A 127 -7.75 -5.35 2.86
C SER A 127 -7.79 -6.40 3.97
N LEU A 128 -6.66 -7.03 4.30
CA LEU A 128 -6.64 -8.10 5.30
C LEU A 128 -6.58 -7.51 6.72
N PRO A 129 -7.31 -8.10 7.70
CA PRO A 129 -7.22 -7.66 9.09
C PRO A 129 -5.80 -7.84 9.64
N ILE A 130 -5.24 -6.80 10.22
CA ILE A 130 -3.90 -6.82 10.81
C ILE A 130 -3.84 -7.78 11.99
N SER A 131 -4.88 -7.81 12.82
CA SER A 131 -5.01 -8.74 13.95
C SER A 131 -4.96 -10.21 13.51
N ASP A 132 -5.56 -10.55 12.36
CA ASP A 132 -5.57 -11.90 11.83
C ASP A 132 -4.19 -12.34 11.29
N ILE A 133 -3.40 -11.39 10.78
CA ILE A 133 -2.01 -11.64 10.38
C ILE A 133 -1.14 -11.77 11.63
N ALA A 134 -1.26 -10.83 12.57
CA ALA A 134 -0.49 -10.79 13.82
C ALA A 134 -0.71 -12.02 14.71
N ALA A 135 -1.90 -12.63 14.69
CA ALA A 135 -2.23 -13.82 15.45
C ALA A 135 -1.32 -15.04 15.15
N ALA A 136 -0.61 -15.01 14.02
CA ALA A 136 0.38 -16.03 13.66
C ALA A 136 1.75 -15.86 14.37
N THR A 137 1.93 -14.80 15.16
CA THR A 137 3.16 -14.50 15.91
C THR A 137 2.97 -14.66 17.40
N SER A 138 4.06 -14.61 18.17
CA SER A 138 4.03 -14.66 19.63
C SER A 138 3.27 -13.46 20.23
N ALA A 139 2.73 -13.63 21.44
CA ALA A 139 2.02 -12.55 22.15
C ALA A 139 2.91 -11.29 22.32
N ALA A 140 4.19 -11.46 22.61
CA ALA A 140 5.16 -10.37 22.72
C ALA A 140 5.38 -9.65 21.39
N ARG A 141 5.30 -10.36 20.25
CA ARG A 141 5.38 -9.75 18.92
C ARG A 141 4.10 -9.04 18.53
N GLN A 142 2.94 -9.52 18.94
CA GLN A 142 1.65 -8.85 18.66
C GLN A 142 1.58 -7.44 19.24
N GLU A 143 2.24 -7.18 20.37
CA GLU A 143 2.38 -5.82 20.93
C GLU A 143 3.23 -4.89 20.03
N LYS A 144 3.98 -5.47 19.11
CA LYS A 144 4.88 -4.80 18.15
C LYS A 144 4.47 -5.07 16.70
N PHE A 145 3.18 -5.38 16.46
CA PHE A 145 2.68 -5.69 15.13
C PHE A 145 1.56 -4.72 14.72
N ALA A 146 1.75 -3.94 13.66
CA ALA A 146 0.79 -2.95 13.19
C ALA A 146 0.59 -3.05 11.65
N GLY A 147 -0.44 -2.38 11.14
CA GLY A 147 -0.51 -2.05 9.73
C GLY A 147 0.27 -0.77 9.44
N LEU A 148 0.98 -0.75 8.32
CA LEU A 148 1.66 0.44 7.81
C LEU A 148 1.31 0.59 6.34
N HIS A 149 0.13 1.15 6.10
CA HIS A 149 -0.50 1.19 4.79
C HIS A 149 -0.06 2.41 3.98
N PHE A 150 0.86 2.19 3.05
CA PHE A 150 1.29 3.18 2.07
C PHE A 150 0.36 3.19 0.86
N PHE A 151 0.30 4.30 0.16
CA PHE A 151 -0.51 4.50 -1.04
C PHE A 151 0.34 4.55 -2.31
N ASN A 152 -0.15 3.96 -3.39
CA ASN A 152 0.51 3.95 -4.70
C ASN A 152 0.27 5.28 -5.46
N PRO A 153 1.32 5.89 -6.05
CA PRO A 153 2.74 5.53 -5.98
C PRO A 153 3.41 6.05 -4.70
N VAL A 154 4.09 5.15 -3.96
CA VAL A 154 4.66 5.46 -2.64
C VAL A 154 5.54 6.70 -2.61
N PRO A 155 6.44 6.97 -3.57
CA PRO A 155 7.27 8.18 -3.53
C PRO A 155 6.48 9.48 -3.61
N ALA A 156 5.29 9.48 -4.24
CA ALA A 156 4.48 10.68 -4.47
C ALA A 156 3.41 10.90 -3.40
N MET A 157 2.76 9.83 -2.97
CA MET A 157 1.67 9.90 -2.00
C MET A 157 2.19 10.26 -0.61
N LYS A 158 1.53 11.24 0.03
CA LYS A 158 1.97 11.77 1.32
C LYS A 158 1.45 10.98 2.51
N LEU A 159 0.32 10.31 2.36
CA LEU A 159 -0.39 9.63 3.43
C LEU A 159 0.22 8.26 3.72
N VAL A 160 0.28 7.90 5.00
CA VAL A 160 0.42 6.53 5.50
C VAL A 160 -0.60 6.33 6.62
N GLU A 161 -1.44 5.32 6.50
CA GLU A 161 -2.33 4.89 7.57
C GLU A 161 -1.57 3.93 8.48
N ILE A 162 -1.49 4.26 9.76
CA ILE A 162 -0.95 3.39 10.80
C ILE A 162 -2.15 2.68 11.44
N VAL A 163 -2.28 1.38 11.13
CA VAL A 163 -3.41 0.57 11.58
C VAL A 163 -3.07 -0.08 12.90
N ARG A 164 -3.80 0.28 13.91
CA ARG A 164 -3.57 -0.13 15.29
C ARG A 164 -4.52 -1.26 15.69
N THR A 165 -3.97 -2.42 16.06
CA THR A 165 -4.72 -3.47 16.75
C THR A 165 -4.86 -3.14 18.24
N ASN A 166 -5.69 -3.89 18.96
CA ASN A 166 -5.83 -3.71 20.41
C ASN A 166 -4.56 -4.12 21.20
N ALA A 167 -3.66 -4.91 20.59
CA ALA A 167 -2.43 -5.37 21.23
C ALA A 167 -1.28 -4.37 21.13
N VAL A 168 -1.26 -3.50 20.11
CA VAL A 168 -0.14 -2.60 19.82
C VAL A 168 0.09 -1.61 20.96
N SER A 169 1.30 -1.61 21.51
CA SER A 169 1.71 -0.68 22.58
C SER A 169 1.81 0.77 22.10
N ASP A 170 1.65 1.73 23.01
CA ASP A 170 1.74 3.16 22.68
C ASP A 170 3.15 3.54 22.19
N ASP A 171 4.20 2.96 22.75
CA ASP A 171 5.58 3.19 22.34
C ASP A 171 5.85 2.75 20.92
N VAL A 172 5.31 1.59 20.51
CA VAL A 172 5.41 1.08 19.13
C VAL A 172 4.67 2.01 18.18
N PHE A 173 3.47 2.41 18.56
CA PHE A 173 2.67 3.32 17.77
C PHE A 173 3.39 4.67 17.56
N GLN A 174 3.97 5.24 18.62
CA GLN A 174 4.75 6.49 18.52
C GLN A 174 5.97 6.30 17.61
N SER A 175 6.70 5.18 17.74
CA SER A 175 7.86 4.90 16.87
C SER A 175 7.48 4.80 15.38
N LEU A 176 6.29 4.26 15.06
CA LEU A 176 5.78 4.22 13.70
C LEU A 176 5.36 5.60 13.17
N GLN A 177 4.81 6.46 14.03
CA GLN A 177 4.51 7.86 13.68
C GLN A 177 5.80 8.63 13.36
N ASP A 178 6.82 8.49 14.20
CA ASP A 178 8.11 9.14 14.03
C ASP A 178 8.82 8.64 12.76
N PHE A 179 8.82 7.33 12.53
CA PHE A 179 9.34 6.75 11.29
C PHE A 179 8.59 7.25 10.07
N THR A 180 7.26 7.27 10.11
CA THR A 180 6.44 7.76 8.99
C THR A 180 6.77 9.21 8.66
N THR A 181 6.94 10.05 9.67
CA THR A 181 7.35 11.45 9.52
C THR A 181 8.79 11.55 8.97
N LYS A 182 9.71 10.74 9.49
CA LYS A 182 11.10 10.65 9.03
C LYS A 182 11.21 10.33 7.55
N VAL A 183 10.37 9.45 7.02
CA VAL A 183 10.35 9.11 5.57
C VAL A 183 9.58 10.12 4.73
N GLY A 184 9.21 11.28 5.28
CA GLY A 184 8.57 12.40 4.58
C GLY A 184 7.08 12.18 4.29
N LYS A 185 6.42 11.36 5.10
CA LYS A 185 4.99 11.07 5.01
C LYS A 185 4.22 11.68 6.18
N THR A 186 2.91 11.77 6.03
CA THR A 186 1.98 12.19 7.08
C THR A 186 1.31 10.95 7.67
N PRO A 187 1.58 10.62 8.95
CA PRO A 187 0.91 9.51 9.62
C PRO A 187 -0.53 9.87 9.98
N VAL A 188 -1.44 8.94 9.75
CA VAL A 188 -2.81 8.99 10.23
C VAL A 188 -3.12 7.69 10.94
N SER A 189 -3.72 7.77 12.12
CA SER A 189 -4.06 6.61 12.93
C SER A 189 -5.47 6.10 12.62
N CYS A 190 -5.62 4.78 12.53
CA CYS A 190 -6.92 4.12 12.48
C CYS A 190 -6.90 2.78 13.23
N LYS A 191 -8.09 2.28 13.52
CA LYS A 191 -8.28 0.93 14.05
C LYS A 191 -8.22 -0.10 12.92
N ASP A 192 -7.98 -1.34 13.30
CA ASP A 192 -8.02 -2.50 12.41
C ASP A 192 -9.46 -2.84 12.03
N THR A 193 -9.97 -2.12 11.05
CA THR A 193 -11.32 -2.28 10.50
C THR A 193 -11.27 -2.36 8.97
N PRO A 194 -12.22 -3.04 8.30
CA PRO A 194 -12.20 -3.21 6.86
C PRO A 194 -12.04 -1.90 6.09
N GLY A 195 -11.00 -1.79 5.27
CA GLY A 195 -10.71 -0.63 4.43
C GLY A 195 -10.10 0.57 5.16
N PHE A 196 -9.78 0.44 6.45
CA PHE A 196 -9.15 1.46 7.30
C PHE A 196 -9.93 2.79 7.26
N ILE A 197 -9.34 3.88 6.77
CA ILE A 197 -10.05 5.15 6.57
C ILE A 197 -10.35 5.38 5.09
N VAL A 198 -9.31 5.42 4.24
CA VAL A 198 -9.47 5.86 2.85
C VAL A 198 -10.36 4.90 2.08
N ASN A 199 -10.04 3.61 2.06
CA ASN A 199 -10.82 2.64 1.31
C ASN A 199 -12.24 2.48 1.89
N ARG A 200 -12.36 2.55 3.22
CA ARG A 200 -13.66 2.47 3.92
C ARG A 200 -14.64 3.57 3.49
N LEU A 201 -14.13 4.75 3.17
CA LEU A 201 -14.95 5.87 2.70
C LEU A 201 -15.06 5.90 1.17
N LEU A 202 -13.96 5.62 0.49
CA LEU A 202 -13.86 5.76 -0.96
C LEU A 202 -14.61 4.68 -1.72
N VAL A 203 -14.54 3.42 -1.27
CA VAL A 203 -15.20 2.30 -1.96
C VAL A 203 -16.72 2.46 -1.97
N PRO A 204 -17.41 2.66 -0.83
CA PRO A 204 -18.86 2.90 -0.84
C PRO A 204 -19.26 4.13 -1.65
N TYR A 205 -18.45 5.20 -1.63
CA TYR A 205 -18.66 6.38 -2.46
C TYR A 205 -18.66 6.04 -3.96
N MET A 206 -17.67 5.29 -4.44
CA MET A 206 -17.61 4.86 -5.84
C MET A 206 -18.79 3.93 -6.20
N PHE A 207 -19.15 3.03 -5.30
CA PHE A 207 -20.29 2.14 -5.52
C PHE A 207 -21.62 2.90 -5.56
N GLU A 208 -21.79 3.99 -4.80
CA GLU A 208 -22.97 4.82 -4.95
C GLU A 208 -23.00 5.52 -6.31
N ALA A 209 -21.85 5.99 -6.80
CA ALA A 209 -21.79 6.55 -8.16
C ALA A 209 -22.19 5.52 -9.24
N PHE A 210 -21.79 4.24 -9.09
CA PHE A 210 -22.21 3.16 -9.98
C PHE A 210 -23.74 2.92 -9.90
N ARG A 211 -24.32 2.96 -8.69
CA ARG A 211 -25.77 2.81 -8.52
C ARG A 211 -26.57 3.99 -9.09
N VAL A 212 -26.03 5.22 -9.03
CA VAL A 212 -26.61 6.39 -9.72
C VAL A 212 -26.65 6.14 -11.24
N LEU A 213 -25.57 5.58 -11.81
CA LEU A 213 -25.56 5.16 -13.22
C LEU A 213 -26.58 4.05 -13.50
N ASP A 214 -26.63 3.01 -12.68
CA ASP A 214 -27.56 1.86 -12.84
C ASP A 214 -29.01 2.32 -12.81
N ARG A 215 -29.34 3.32 -11.99
CA ARG A 215 -30.68 3.96 -11.94
C ARG A 215 -30.94 4.97 -13.07
N LYS A 216 -29.93 5.19 -13.94
CA LYS A 216 -30.00 6.16 -15.07
C LYS A 216 -30.27 7.60 -14.64
N GLU A 217 -29.84 7.98 -13.44
CA GLU A 217 -30.02 9.34 -12.91
C GLU A 217 -29.05 10.34 -13.56
N ALA A 218 -27.83 9.89 -13.93
CA ALA A 218 -26.85 10.70 -14.64
C ALA A 218 -25.90 9.85 -15.50
N SER A 219 -25.23 10.46 -16.46
CA SER A 219 -24.22 9.80 -17.29
C SER A 219 -22.87 9.68 -16.54
N ILE A 220 -22.04 8.69 -16.92
CA ILE A 220 -20.67 8.51 -16.42
C ILE A 220 -19.90 9.82 -16.47
N LYS A 221 -19.94 10.50 -17.63
CA LYS A 221 -19.22 11.75 -17.85
C LYS A 221 -19.69 12.88 -16.95
N ASP A 222 -21.02 13.00 -16.75
CA ASP A 222 -21.57 14.07 -15.92
C ASP A 222 -21.28 13.83 -14.43
N ILE A 223 -21.36 12.60 -13.96
CA ILE A 223 -21.01 12.24 -12.58
C ILE A 223 -19.53 12.56 -12.32
N ASP A 224 -18.62 12.11 -13.18
CA ASP A 224 -17.19 12.40 -13.05
C ASP A 224 -16.90 13.90 -13.08
N THR A 225 -17.56 14.64 -14.00
CA THR A 225 -17.42 16.08 -14.08
C THR A 225 -17.92 16.79 -12.83
N ALA A 226 -19.10 16.37 -12.33
CA ALA A 226 -19.69 16.95 -11.12
C ALA A 226 -18.78 16.75 -9.89
N MET A 227 -18.21 15.55 -9.73
CA MET A 227 -17.33 15.26 -8.60
C MET A 227 -15.97 15.97 -8.70
N LYS A 228 -15.44 16.13 -9.90
CA LYS A 228 -14.22 16.93 -10.11
C LYS A 228 -14.44 18.41 -9.85
N LEU A 229 -15.47 19.00 -10.40
CA LEU A 229 -15.68 20.45 -10.34
C LEU A 229 -16.48 20.89 -9.11
N GLY A 230 -17.42 20.09 -8.64
CA GLY A 230 -18.28 20.42 -7.51
C GLY A 230 -17.70 20.01 -6.15
N ALA A 231 -16.96 18.89 -6.10
CA ALA A 231 -16.36 18.38 -4.87
C ALA A 231 -14.83 18.49 -4.82
N GLY A 232 -14.19 19.00 -5.85
CA GLY A 232 -12.73 19.18 -5.92
C GLY A 232 -11.94 17.87 -5.98
N MET A 233 -12.56 16.77 -6.40
CA MET A 233 -11.87 15.49 -6.53
C MET A 233 -10.88 15.53 -7.72
N PRO A 234 -9.66 14.99 -7.57
CA PRO A 234 -8.67 15.00 -8.67
C PRO A 234 -9.09 14.11 -9.85
N MET A 235 -9.88 13.08 -9.59
CA MET A 235 -10.52 12.18 -10.56
C MET A 235 -11.96 11.95 -10.16
N GLY A 236 -12.85 11.77 -11.16
CA GLY A 236 -14.21 11.33 -10.89
C GLY A 236 -14.24 9.84 -10.48
N PRO A 237 -15.37 9.35 -9.93
CA PRO A 237 -15.48 7.98 -9.41
C PRO A 237 -15.25 6.89 -10.46
N PHE A 238 -15.67 7.10 -11.69
CA PHE A 238 -15.49 6.14 -12.78
C PHE A 238 -14.07 6.15 -13.33
N GLU A 239 -13.45 7.34 -13.47
CA GLU A 239 -12.04 7.47 -13.82
C GLU A 239 -11.13 6.79 -12.79
N LEU A 240 -11.47 6.93 -11.50
CA LEU A 240 -10.73 6.33 -10.39
C LEU A 240 -10.94 4.82 -10.35
N ALA A 241 -12.16 4.32 -10.55
CA ALA A 241 -12.44 2.89 -10.59
C ALA A 241 -11.68 2.20 -11.72
N ASP A 242 -11.67 2.79 -12.92
CA ASP A 242 -10.88 2.29 -14.05
C ASP A 242 -9.36 2.33 -13.80
N PHE A 243 -8.88 3.29 -13.01
CA PHE A 243 -7.48 3.39 -12.61
C PHE A 243 -7.10 2.30 -11.59
N VAL A 244 -7.95 2.04 -10.60
CA VAL A 244 -7.75 0.99 -9.57
C VAL A 244 -7.88 -0.40 -10.18
N GLY A 245 -8.84 -0.58 -11.06
CA GLY A 245 -9.24 -1.86 -11.66
C GLY A 245 -10.57 -2.36 -11.13
N LEU A 246 -11.50 -2.62 -12.05
CA LEU A 246 -12.89 -2.95 -11.72
C LEU A 246 -13.03 -4.31 -11.01
N ASP A 247 -12.20 -5.28 -11.36
CA ASP A 247 -12.11 -6.57 -10.66
C ASP A 247 -11.60 -6.41 -9.22
N THR A 248 -10.66 -5.50 -8.99
CA THR A 248 -10.17 -5.17 -7.64
C THR A 248 -11.30 -4.55 -6.81
N MET A 249 -12.05 -3.62 -7.39
CA MET A 249 -13.20 -3.00 -6.73
C MET A 249 -14.26 -4.03 -6.34
N LYS A 250 -14.61 -4.91 -7.28
CA LYS A 250 -15.56 -5.99 -7.04
C LYS A 250 -15.06 -6.94 -5.95
N PHE A 251 -13.81 -7.39 -6.02
CA PHE A 251 -13.20 -8.27 -5.02
C PHE A 251 -13.27 -7.69 -3.60
N ILE A 252 -12.99 -6.39 -3.45
CA ILE A 252 -13.06 -5.71 -2.14
C ILE A 252 -14.48 -5.75 -1.59
N VAL A 253 -15.48 -5.35 -2.39
CA VAL A 253 -16.87 -5.26 -1.92
C VAL A 253 -17.46 -6.65 -1.65
N ASP A 254 -17.20 -7.62 -2.52
CA ASP A 254 -17.64 -9.01 -2.30
C ASP A 254 -17.03 -9.60 -1.04
N GLY A 255 -15.75 -9.31 -0.77
CA GLY A 255 -15.05 -9.68 0.47
C GLY A 255 -15.72 -9.07 1.71
N TRP A 256 -15.98 -7.77 1.68
CA TRP A 256 -16.64 -7.07 2.78
C TRP A 256 -18.06 -7.54 3.03
N ALA A 257 -18.81 -7.82 1.97
CA ALA A 257 -20.16 -8.38 2.08
C ALA A 257 -20.16 -9.77 2.73
N LYS A 258 -19.19 -10.63 2.33
CA LYS A 258 -19.00 -11.97 2.89
C LYS A 258 -18.62 -11.94 4.37
N GLU A 259 -17.77 -11.01 4.78
CA GLU A 259 -17.35 -10.87 6.17
C GLU A 259 -18.47 -10.35 7.08
N GLY A 260 -19.47 -9.65 6.54
CA GLY A 260 -20.59 -9.09 7.31
C GLY A 260 -20.21 -8.00 8.32
N LYS A 261 -19.01 -7.42 8.17
CA LYS A 261 -18.47 -6.39 9.08
C LYS A 261 -18.84 -4.96 8.69
N ILE A 262 -19.51 -4.80 7.54
CA ILE A 262 -19.93 -3.51 6.97
C ILE A 262 -21.44 -3.53 6.75
N GLU A 263 -22.09 -2.39 6.93
CA GLU A 263 -23.52 -2.26 6.71
C GLU A 263 -23.88 -2.75 5.29
N PRO A 264 -24.87 -3.65 5.15
CA PRO A 264 -25.23 -4.24 3.86
C PRO A 264 -25.53 -3.22 2.76
N ALA A 265 -26.09 -2.06 3.13
CA ALA A 265 -26.40 -1.00 2.18
C ALA A 265 -25.16 -0.42 1.48
N LEU A 266 -23.98 -0.43 2.14
CA LEU A 266 -22.72 0.10 1.61
C LEU A 266 -22.01 -0.88 0.67
N VAL A 267 -22.36 -2.15 0.72
CA VAL A 267 -21.76 -3.24 -0.07
C VAL A 267 -22.73 -3.83 -1.10
N GLN A 268 -23.81 -3.12 -1.41
CA GLN A 268 -24.75 -3.54 -2.46
C GLN A 268 -24.03 -3.62 -3.82
N PRO A 269 -24.25 -4.69 -4.60
CA PRO A 269 -23.66 -4.86 -5.91
C PRO A 269 -24.11 -3.76 -6.89
N SER A 270 -23.35 -3.55 -7.94
CA SER A 270 -23.71 -2.70 -9.07
C SER A 270 -23.74 -3.53 -10.34
N LYS A 271 -24.85 -3.46 -11.06
CA LYS A 271 -25.02 -4.21 -12.31
C LYS A 271 -24.01 -3.79 -13.37
N SER A 272 -23.78 -2.49 -13.54
CA SER A 272 -22.82 -1.97 -14.52
C SER A 272 -21.38 -2.41 -14.24
N LEU A 273 -20.99 -2.51 -12.97
CA LEU A 273 -19.69 -3.04 -12.60
C LEU A 273 -19.60 -4.55 -12.89
N ASP A 274 -20.61 -5.32 -12.49
CA ASP A 274 -20.63 -6.78 -12.69
C ASP A 274 -20.60 -7.15 -14.18
N ASP A 275 -21.36 -6.44 -15.02
CA ASP A 275 -21.37 -6.63 -16.47
C ASP A 275 -19.96 -6.39 -17.05
N LEU A 276 -19.31 -5.25 -16.74
CA LEU A 276 -17.97 -4.92 -17.24
C LEU A 276 -16.91 -5.94 -16.80
N VAL A 277 -16.93 -6.36 -15.54
CA VAL A 277 -15.99 -7.35 -15.04
C VAL A 277 -16.20 -8.71 -15.74
N SER A 278 -17.44 -9.14 -15.94
CA SER A 278 -17.76 -10.40 -16.63
C SER A 278 -17.29 -10.41 -18.09
N GLU A 279 -17.30 -9.25 -18.75
CA GLU A 279 -16.81 -9.05 -20.12
C GLU A 279 -15.29 -8.89 -20.21
N GLY A 280 -14.56 -8.89 -19.09
CA GLY A 280 -13.12 -8.67 -19.04
C GLY A 280 -12.69 -7.21 -19.25
N HIS A 281 -13.63 -6.28 -19.14
CA HIS A 281 -13.39 -4.85 -19.20
C HIS A 281 -13.00 -4.34 -17.80
N LEU A 282 -11.70 -4.43 -17.47
CA LEU A 282 -11.18 -4.23 -16.11
C LEU A 282 -10.60 -2.84 -15.86
N GLY A 283 -10.92 -1.87 -16.72
CA GLY A 283 -10.37 -0.51 -16.65
C GLY A 283 -9.10 -0.32 -17.47
N ARG A 284 -8.23 0.60 -17.06
CA ARG A 284 -7.03 0.97 -17.82
C ARG A 284 -6.11 -0.22 -18.12
N LYS A 285 -5.99 -1.17 -17.20
CA LYS A 285 -5.12 -2.35 -17.36
C LYS A 285 -5.54 -3.29 -18.50
N SER A 286 -6.83 -3.32 -18.85
CA SER A 286 -7.35 -4.10 -19.97
C SER A 286 -7.61 -3.23 -21.23
N GLY A 287 -7.37 -1.92 -21.13
CA GLY A 287 -7.64 -0.94 -22.20
C GLY A 287 -9.10 -0.54 -22.33
N LYS A 288 -9.99 -1.06 -21.50
CA LYS A 288 -11.41 -0.71 -21.44
C LYS A 288 -11.99 -0.96 -20.06
N GLY A 289 -12.84 -0.06 -19.61
CA GLY A 289 -13.63 -0.14 -18.40
C GLY A 289 -14.91 0.65 -18.60
N PHE A 290 -15.23 1.56 -17.68
CA PHE A 290 -16.28 2.55 -17.87
C PHE A 290 -15.94 3.51 -19.02
N TYR A 291 -14.64 3.72 -19.27
CA TYR A 291 -14.11 4.44 -20.42
C TYR A 291 -13.33 3.53 -21.36
N ASP A 292 -13.18 3.96 -22.62
CA ASP A 292 -12.31 3.30 -23.59
C ASP A 292 -10.94 3.99 -23.61
N TYR A 293 -9.87 3.22 -23.40
CA TYR A 293 -8.47 3.66 -23.36
C TYR A 293 -7.66 3.17 -24.56
N LYS A 294 -8.27 2.38 -25.45
CA LYS A 294 -7.63 1.94 -26.68
C LYS A 294 -7.63 3.13 -27.64
N LYS A 295 -6.45 3.65 -27.90
CA LYS A 295 -6.20 4.55 -29.02
C LYS A 295 -5.67 3.79 -30.23
#